data_41e5fb4f3edcc914c853b197ae25b0ca
#
_entry.id   41e5fb4f3edcc914c853b197ae25b0ca
#
_cell.length_a   1.000
_cell.length_b   1.000
_cell.length_c   1.000
_cell.angle_alpha   90.00
_cell.angle_beta   90.00
_cell.angle_gamma   90.00
#
_symmetry.space_group_name_H-M   'P 1'
#
loop_
_entity.id
_entity.type
_entity.pdbx_description
1 polymer ?
#
loop_
_entity_poly.entity_id
_entity_poly.type
_entity_poly.pdbx_seq_one_letter_code
_entity_poly.pdbx_strand_id
1 'polypeptide(L)'
;LKDLKPFKSISSDEHSADEYYQLAQEQLQAQDSIAAYTSFSRARDLDALRFRASKEINEIIRELAKDDDNIYLVNTEEEFNRKSPFGIPGRELLLEHVHPTIEGHRVIANCFLEVLRQNQSCFSNKRLQIGTSEDLYNFPVLEFDSLAGEYACLQLRKGFPFYEKDLSTITPKTEVEKIAANYVRQKNWYQSMDQLYQYALNSKNEKLCLDILRVRITDN
;
A
#
# COMPACT_ATOMS: atom_id res chain seq x y z
N LEU A 1 -28.61 15.11 -3.49
CA LEU A 1 -27.61 16.14 -3.89
C LEU A 1 -28.07 17.56 -3.54
N LYS A 2 -28.76 17.74 -2.40
CA LYS A 2 -29.03 19.05 -1.83
C LYS A 2 -28.22 19.11 -0.54
N ASP A 3 -27.47 20.20 -0.38
CA ASP A 3 -26.68 20.61 0.80
C ASP A 3 -25.23 20.13 0.87
N LEU A 4 -24.51 20.12 -0.25
CA LEU A 4 -23.06 20.29 -0.19
C LEU A 4 -22.79 21.73 0.30
N LYS A 5 -22.43 21.84 1.60
CA LYS A 5 -21.91 23.11 2.14
C LYS A 5 -20.72 23.54 1.28
N PRO A 6 -20.61 24.82 0.91
CA PRO A 6 -19.46 25.30 0.17
C PRO A 6 -18.18 24.98 0.96
N PHE A 7 -17.17 24.49 0.24
CA PHE A 7 -15.83 24.25 0.75
C PHE A 7 -15.44 25.39 1.68
N LYS A 8 -15.30 25.14 2.97
CA LYS A 8 -14.78 26.13 3.90
C LYS A 8 -13.43 26.57 3.36
N SER A 9 -13.28 27.88 3.13
CA SER A 9 -12.01 28.50 2.82
C SER A 9 -10.94 27.94 3.76
N ILE A 10 -9.82 27.51 3.17
CA ILE A 10 -8.62 27.07 3.84
C ILE A 10 -8.39 28.00 5.04
N SER A 11 -8.44 27.43 6.26
CA SER A 11 -8.06 28.17 7.46
C SER A 11 -6.67 28.74 7.21
N SER A 12 -6.42 29.97 7.62
CA SER A 12 -5.12 30.61 7.61
C SER A 12 -4.18 29.86 8.57
N ASP A 13 -3.70 28.70 8.14
CA ASP A 13 -2.59 28.07 8.79
C ASP A 13 -1.32 28.86 8.46
N GLU A 14 -0.49 29.09 9.45
CA GLU A 14 0.74 29.87 9.31
C GLU A 14 1.77 29.15 8.42
N HIS A 15 1.61 27.82 8.18
CA HIS A 15 2.55 26.97 7.47
C HIS A 15 1.89 26.16 6.35
N SER A 16 2.64 25.90 5.29
CA SER A 16 2.26 25.03 4.18
C SER A 16 2.40 23.53 4.54
N ALA A 17 1.86 22.65 3.70
CA ALA A 17 2.05 21.20 3.83
C ALA A 17 3.55 20.82 3.84
N ASP A 18 4.35 21.44 2.97
CA ASP A 18 5.79 21.18 2.88
C ASP A 18 6.54 21.61 4.16
N GLU A 19 6.20 22.76 4.73
CA GLU A 19 6.81 23.24 5.98
C GLU A 19 6.47 22.32 7.15
N TYR A 20 5.22 21.87 7.26
CA TYR A 20 4.84 20.87 8.27
C TYR A 20 5.54 19.53 8.06
N TYR A 21 5.74 19.11 6.82
CA TYR A 21 6.47 17.89 6.52
C TYR A 21 7.94 17.98 6.94
N GLN A 22 8.62 19.09 6.66
CA GLN A 22 10.00 19.34 7.09
C GLN A 22 10.10 19.41 8.61
N LEU A 23 9.21 20.14 9.27
CA LEU A 23 9.15 20.22 10.72
C LEU A 23 8.98 18.81 11.35
N ALA A 24 8.10 17.98 10.77
CA ALA A 24 7.91 16.62 11.24
C ALA A 24 9.17 15.76 11.13
N GLN A 25 9.95 15.93 10.05
CA GLN A 25 11.23 15.24 9.90
C GLN A 25 12.27 15.68 10.95
N GLU A 26 12.35 16.97 11.23
CA GLU A 26 13.23 17.51 12.28
C GLU A 26 12.84 16.99 13.66
N GLN A 27 11.53 16.97 13.98
CA GLN A 27 11.01 16.45 15.24
C GLN A 27 11.30 14.95 15.39
N LEU A 28 11.17 14.17 14.31
CA LEU A 28 11.49 12.75 14.33
C LEU A 28 12.99 12.52 14.55
N GLN A 29 13.87 13.32 13.93
CA GLN A 29 15.31 13.28 14.19
C GLN A 29 15.65 13.66 15.64
N ALA A 30 14.90 14.59 16.22
CA ALA A 30 15.02 14.97 17.64
C ALA A 30 14.39 13.93 18.58
N GLN A 31 13.88 12.81 18.09
CA GLN A 31 13.18 11.75 18.82
C GLN A 31 11.87 12.20 19.47
N ASP A 32 11.28 13.30 19.06
CA ASP A 32 9.94 13.73 19.46
C ASP A 32 8.90 13.14 18.49
N SER A 33 8.61 11.86 18.66
CA SER A 33 7.69 11.13 17.80
C SER A 33 6.24 11.62 17.89
N ILE A 34 5.82 12.18 19.03
CA ILE A 34 4.45 12.70 19.24
C ILE A 34 4.26 13.98 18.44
N ALA A 35 5.21 14.92 18.53
CA ALA A 35 5.17 16.14 17.73
C ALA A 35 5.30 15.82 16.25
N ALA A 36 6.20 14.90 15.87
CA ALA A 36 6.38 14.45 14.48
C ALA A 36 5.08 13.88 13.89
N TYR A 37 4.38 12.99 14.60
CA TYR A 37 3.09 12.46 14.17
C TYR A 37 2.07 13.57 13.92
N THR A 38 1.99 14.54 14.83
CA THR A 38 1.07 15.67 14.70
C THR A 38 1.40 16.51 13.46
N SER A 39 2.68 16.82 13.25
CA SER A 39 3.12 17.62 12.11
C SER A 39 2.95 16.87 10.77
N PHE A 40 3.25 15.55 10.69
CA PHE A 40 2.96 14.75 9.49
C PHE A 40 1.46 14.67 9.19
N SER A 41 0.62 14.52 10.22
CA SER A 41 -0.83 14.52 10.06
C SER A 41 -1.33 15.85 9.50
N ARG A 42 -0.77 16.97 10.00
CA ARG A 42 -1.09 18.31 9.50
C ARG A 42 -0.64 18.53 8.06
N ALA A 43 0.58 18.10 7.72
CA ALA A 43 1.08 18.12 6.34
C ALA A 43 0.14 17.37 5.37
N ARG A 44 -0.31 16.17 5.75
CA ARG A 44 -1.27 15.38 4.97
C ARG A 44 -2.60 16.13 4.77
N ASP A 45 -3.13 16.75 5.81
CA ASP A 45 -4.44 17.40 5.77
C ASP A 45 -4.41 18.72 4.98
N LEU A 46 -3.26 19.37 4.90
CA LEU A 46 -3.00 20.58 4.12
C LEU A 46 -2.55 20.32 2.68
N ASP A 47 -2.25 19.07 2.33
CA ASP A 47 -1.80 18.74 0.99
C ASP A 47 -2.88 19.11 -0.05
N ALA A 48 -2.51 19.99 -0.98
CA ALA A 48 -3.39 20.44 -2.05
C ALA A 48 -3.64 19.34 -3.09
N LEU A 49 -2.68 18.42 -3.25
CA LEU A 49 -2.76 17.27 -4.16
C LEU A 49 -2.94 15.99 -3.36
N ARG A 50 -4.14 15.78 -2.87
CA ARG A 50 -4.46 14.72 -1.92
C ARG A 50 -4.44 13.33 -2.55
N PHE A 51 -3.35 12.60 -2.35
CA PHE A 51 -3.28 11.17 -2.66
C PHE A 51 -3.83 10.30 -1.53
N ARG A 52 -3.72 10.75 -0.29
CA ARG A 52 -4.27 10.06 0.90
C ARG A 52 -5.53 10.76 1.39
N ALA A 53 -6.43 9.97 1.97
CA ALA A 53 -7.58 10.52 2.67
C ALA A 53 -7.13 11.44 3.81
N SER A 54 -7.72 12.63 3.89
CA SER A 54 -7.55 13.50 5.05
C SER A 54 -8.22 12.90 6.29
N LYS A 55 -7.88 13.44 7.46
CA LYS A 55 -8.52 13.04 8.71
C LYS A 55 -10.04 13.14 8.63
N GLU A 56 -10.55 14.21 8.04
CA GLU A 56 -11.99 14.45 7.88
C GLU A 56 -12.68 13.37 7.03
N ILE A 57 -12.05 12.93 5.92
CA ILE A 57 -12.59 11.84 5.10
C ILE A 57 -12.66 10.54 5.89
N ASN A 58 -11.61 10.20 6.64
CA ASN A 58 -11.59 9.00 7.46
C ASN A 58 -12.61 9.05 8.61
N GLU A 59 -12.87 10.23 9.18
CA GLU A 59 -13.91 10.43 10.18
C GLU A 59 -15.31 10.20 9.58
N ILE A 60 -15.59 10.73 8.39
CA ILE A 60 -16.85 10.50 7.67
C ILE A 60 -17.06 9.00 7.40
N ILE A 61 -16.02 8.28 6.96
CA ILE A 61 -16.09 6.84 6.73
C ILE A 61 -16.47 6.09 8.03
N ARG A 62 -15.86 6.47 9.17
CA ARG A 62 -16.17 5.86 10.47
C ARG A 62 -17.59 6.18 10.94
N GLU A 63 -18.06 7.40 10.71
CA GLU A 63 -19.44 7.79 11.06
C GLU A 63 -20.46 7.01 10.24
N LEU A 64 -20.26 6.91 8.92
CA LEU A 64 -21.15 6.11 8.06
C LEU A 64 -21.25 4.65 8.50
N ALA A 65 -20.14 4.07 8.96
CA ALA A 65 -20.14 2.70 9.46
C ALA A 65 -20.80 2.53 10.84
N LYS A 66 -20.98 3.60 11.61
CA LYS A 66 -21.72 3.56 12.89
C LYS A 66 -23.22 3.70 12.70
N ASP A 67 -23.64 4.36 11.63
CA ASP A 67 -25.03 4.71 11.41
C ASP A 67 -25.83 3.61 10.68
N ASP A 68 -25.16 2.56 10.19
CA ASP A 68 -25.82 1.46 9.46
C ASP A 68 -25.21 0.11 9.86
N ASP A 69 -25.99 -0.74 10.50
CA ASP A 69 -25.62 -2.09 10.94
C ASP A 69 -25.20 -3.05 9.81
N ASN A 70 -25.46 -2.69 8.55
CA ASN A 70 -25.05 -3.45 7.38
C ASN A 70 -23.69 -3.01 6.82
N ILE A 71 -23.08 -1.98 7.39
CA ILE A 71 -21.76 -1.47 6.99
C ILE A 71 -20.71 -1.93 8.01
N TYR A 72 -19.69 -2.63 7.51
CA TYR A 72 -18.60 -3.12 8.32
C TYR A 72 -17.33 -2.31 8.05
N LEU A 73 -16.85 -1.59 9.05
CA LEU A 73 -15.63 -0.81 8.94
C LEU A 73 -14.39 -1.71 8.94
N VAL A 74 -13.55 -1.60 7.93
CA VAL A 74 -12.20 -2.16 7.90
C VAL A 74 -11.21 -1.03 8.21
N ASN A 75 -10.79 -0.90 9.47
CA ASN A 75 -9.94 0.21 9.92
C ASN A 75 -8.46 -0.03 9.62
N THR A 76 -8.09 0.07 8.35
CA THR A 76 -6.70 -0.13 7.89
C THR A 76 -5.77 0.99 8.36
N GLU A 77 -6.26 2.22 8.52
CA GLU A 77 -5.45 3.36 9.01
C GLU A 77 -4.89 3.09 10.41
N GLU A 78 -5.73 2.63 11.34
CA GLU A 78 -5.31 2.32 12.70
C GLU A 78 -4.29 1.19 12.73
N GLU A 79 -4.49 0.14 11.92
CA GLU A 79 -3.57 -0.99 11.87
C GLU A 79 -2.22 -0.61 11.24
N PHE A 80 -2.21 0.25 10.21
CA PHE A 80 -0.98 0.81 9.65
C PHE A 80 -0.23 1.61 10.71
N ASN A 81 -0.91 2.51 11.44
CA ASN A 81 -0.31 3.26 12.52
C ASN A 81 0.26 2.33 13.61
N ARG A 82 -0.49 1.31 14.02
CA ARG A 82 -0.07 0.36 15.06
C ARG A 82 1.18 -0.44 14.69
N LYS A 83 1.31 -0.78 13.42
CA LYS A 83 2.46 -1.57 12.91
C LYS A 83 3.66 -0.72 12.52
N SER A 84 3.48 0.58 12.41
CA SER A 84 4.56 1.49 12.02
C SER A 84 5.34 2.02 13.22
N PRO A 85 6.65 2.26 13.08
CA PRO A 85 7.44 2.93 14.10
C PRO A 85 6.81 4.25 14.52
N PHE A 86 6.63 4.45 15.80
CA PHE A 86 6.05 5.66 16.38
C PHE A 86 4.63 6.01 15.88
N GLY A 87 3.92 5.05 15.30
CA GLY A 87 2.60 5.29 14.72
C GLY A 87 2.61 6.04 13.39
N ILE A 88 3.76 6.15 12.74
CA ILE A 88 3.94 6.91 11.49
C ILE A 88 4.24 5.95 10.36
N PRO A 89 3.25 5.62 9.49
CA PRO A 89 3.46 4.73 8.35
C PRO A 89 4.51 5.28 7.37
N GLY A 90 5.53 4.49 7.14
CA GLY A 90 6.64 4.81 6.27
C GLY A 90 6.92 3.72 5.23
N ARG A 91 8.19 3.59 4.82
CA ARG A 91 8.62 2.69 3.75
C ARG A 91 8.50 1.19 4.09
N GLU A 92 8.30 0.86 5.35
CA GLU A 92 8.03 -0.51 5.79
C GLU A 92 6.66 -1.02 5.31
N LEU A 93 5.69 -0.13 5.14
CA LEU A 93 4.33 -0.46 4.70
C LEU A 93 3.94 0.17 3.36
N LEU A 94 4.62 1.24 2.92
CA LEU A 94 4.29 2.00 1.72
C LEU A 94 5.52 2.16 0.82
N LEU A 95 5.40 1.88 -0.47
CA LEU A 95 6.45 2.09 -1.48
C LEU A 95 6.67 3.59 -1.74
N GLU A 96 5.57 4.34 -1.73
CA GLU A 96 5.55 5.79 -1.86
C GLU A 96 4.31 6.37 -1.15
N HIS A 97 3.58 7.30 -1.77
CA HIS A 97 2.47 8.01 -1.10
C HIS A 97 1.29 7.11 -0.75
N VAL A 98 0.92 6.17 -1.62
CA VAL A 98 -0.32 5.37 -1.49
C VAL A 98 -0.16 3.88 -1.81
N HIS A 99 0.87 3.48 -2.55
CA HIS A 99 1.02 2.08 -2.93
C HIS A 99 1.66 1.27 -1.80
N PRO A 100 0.96 0.26 -1.28
CA PRO A 100 1.51 -0.56 -0.20
C PRO A 100 2.69 -1.41 -0.67
N THR A 101 3.61 -1.70 0.26
CA THR A 101 4.56 -2.80 0.11
C THR A 101 3.82 -4.14 0.18
N ILE A 102 4.51 -5.25 -0.05
CA ILE A 102 3.94 -6.59 0.17
C ILE A 102 3.45 -6.74 1.61
N GLU A 103 4.22 -6.24 2.59
CA GLU A 103 3.79 -6.27 3.99
C GLU A 103 2.58 -5.36 4.23
N GLY A 104 2.54 -4.18 3.62
CA GLY A 104 1.36 -3.31 3.63
C GLY A 104 0.11 -4.01 3.06
N HIS A 105 0.24 -4.74 1.96
CA HIS A 105 -0.86 -5.54 1.41
C HIS A 105 -1.31 -6.64 2.37
N ARG A 106 -0.38 -7.32 3.07
CA ARG A 106 -0.72 -8.32 4.09
C ARG A 106 -1.47 -7.72 5.26
N VAL A 107 -1.06 -6.53 5.70
CA VAL A 107 -1.78 -5.79 6.76
C VAL A 107 -3.21 -5.50 6.33
N ILE A 108 -3.41 -4.97 5.12
CA ILE A 108 -4.74 -4.70 4.57
C ILE A 108 -5.57 -5.99 4.53
N ALA A 109 -5.03 -7.06 3.93
CA ALA A 109 -5.71 -8.33 3.82
C ALA A 109 -6.10 -8.92 5.17
N ASN A 110 -5.23 -8.81 6.18
CA ASN A 110 -5.56 -9.23 7.55
C ASN A 110 -6.71 -8.41 8.15
N CYS A 111 -6.76 -7.10 7.94
CA CYS A 111 -7.86 -6.29 8.42
C CYS A 111 -9.20 -6.74 7.83
N PHE A 112 -9.24 -7.01 6.53
CA PHE A 112 -10.43 -7.56 5.88
C PHE A 112 -10.79 -8.94 6.40
N LEU A 113 -9.81 -9.81 6.56
CA LEU A 113 -9.99 -11.17 7.05
C LEU A 113 -10.62 -11.19 8.46
N GLU A 114 -10.15 -10.33 9.35
CA GLU A 114 -10.69 -10.22 10.71
C GLU A 114 -12.14 -9.73 10.73
N VAL A 115 -12.47 -8.72 9.92
CA VAL A 115 -13.85 -8.23 9.79
C VAL A 115 -14.77 -9.31 9.23
N LEU A 116 -14.34 -10.05 8.21
CA LEU A 116 -15.10 -11.16 7.63
C LEU A 116 -15.33 -12.28 8.66
N ARG A 117 -14.34 -12.61 9.48
CA ARG A 117 -14.47 -13.62 10.54
C ARG A 117 -15.44 -13.22 11.63
N GLN A 118 -15.37 -11.98 12.07
CA GLN A 118 -16.29 -11.46 13.10
C GLN A 118 -17.73 -11.45 12.65
N ASN A 119 -17.95 -11.30 11.33
CA ASN A 119 -19.29 -11.16 10.73
C ASN A 119 -19.70 -12.36 9.86
N GLN A 120 -19.18 -13.55 10.13
CA GLN A 120 -19.48 -14.78 9.35
C GLN A 120 -20.97 -15.08 9.21
N SER A 121 -21.78 -14.75 10.20
CA SER A 121 -23.23 -14.95 10.18
C SER A 121 -23.95 -14.20 9.06
N CYS A 122 -23.40 -13.07 8.63
CA CYS A 122 -23.96 -12.24 7.56
C CYS A 122 -23.74 -12.84 6.17
N PHE A 123 -22.79 -13.78 6.03
CA PHE A 123 -22.42 -14.44 4.78
C PHE A 123 -22.98 -15.88 4.68
N SER A 124 -23.97 -16.22 5.48
CA SER A 124 -24.32 -17.57 5.93
C SER A 124 -25.07 -18.48 4.95
N ASN A 125 -25.10 -18.22 3.66
CA ASN A 125 -25.65 -19.20 2.72
C ASN A 125 -24.63 -20.15 2.09
N LYS A 126 -23.33 -19.96 2.33
CA LYS A 126 -22.26 -20.91 2.02
C LYS A 126 -21.24 -20.83 3.15
N ARG A 127 -20.80 -21.97 3.68
CA ARG A 127 -19.61 -22.01 4.54
C ARG A 127 -18.43 -21.47 3.73
N LEU A 128 -18.22 -20.16 3.79
CA LEU A 128 -16.97 -19.56 3.33
C LEU A 128 -15.86 -20.12 4.22
N GLN A 129 -14.99 -20.92 3.67
CA GLN A 129 -13.73 -21.25 4.34
C GLN A 129 -12.86 -20.00 4.28
N ILE A 130 -13.02 -19.16 5.30
CA ILE A 130 -12.19 -17.97 5.44
C ILE A 130 -10.79 -18.45 5.84
N GLY A 131 -9.79 -18.21 5.01
CA GLY A 131 -8.39 -18.53 5.26
C GLY A 131 -7.87 -17.96 6.58
N THR A 132 -6.67 -18.31 6.96
CA THR A 132 -6.02 -17.81 8.19
C THR A 132 -5.04 -16.70 7.87
N SER A 133 -4.65 -15.91 8.88
CA SER A 133 -3.55 -14.96 8.71
C SER A 133 -2.27 -15.67 8.26
N GLU A 134 -2.05 -16.91 8.70
CA GLU A 134 -0.93 -17.74 8.29
C GLU A 134 -0.95 -18.05 6.78
N ASP A 135 -2.13 -18.25 6.19
CA ASP A 135 -2.28 -18.48 4.76
C ASP A 135 -1.77 -17.30 3.94
N LEU A 136 -1.96 -16.06 4.43
CA LEU A 136 -1.45 -14.86 3.77
C LEU A 136 0.09 -14.79 3.76
N TYR A 137 0.74 -15.29 4.82
CA TYR A 137 2.20 -15.35 4.89
C TYR A 137 2.79 -16.54 4.15
N ASN A 138 2.02 -17.61 4.00
CA ASN A 138 2.40 -18.81 3.23
C ASN A 138 2.18 -18.66 1.73
N PHE A 139 1.47 -17.60 1.29
CA PHE A 139 1.34 -17.30 -0.13
C PHE A 139 2.71 -16.90 -0.70
N PRO A 140 3.18 -17.54 -1.79
CA PRO A 140 4.48 -17.24 -2.34
C PRO A 140 4.51 -15.84 -2.93
N VAL A 141 5.47 -15.04 -2.49
CA VAL A 141 5.80 -13.74 -3.08
C VAL A 141 7.11 -13.91 -3.82
N LEU A 142 7.08 -13.63 -5.11
CA LEU A 142 8.26 -13.75 -5.95
C LEU A 142 9.11 -12.47 -5.85
N GLU A 143 10.42 -12.60 -5.96
CA GLU A 143 11.33 -11.45 -6.09
C GLU A 143 10.88 -10.52 -7.24
N PHE A 144 10.38 -11.13 -8.32
CA PHE A 144 9.78 -10.43 -9.44
C PHE A 144 8.68 -9.44 -9.03
N ASP A 145 7.78 -9.80 -8.10
CA ASP A 145 6.66 -8.95 -7.67
C ASP A 145 7.17 -7.71 -6.96
N SER A 146 8.15 -7.86 -6.07
CA SER A 146 8.80 -6.76 -5.36
C SER A 146 9.48 -5.79 -6.33
N LEU A 147 10.28 -6.32 -7.25
CA LEU A 147 11.00 -5.54 -8.25
C LEU A 147 10.04 -4.82 -9.20
N ALA A 148 8.97 -5.49 -9.64
CA ALA A 148 7.96 -4.89 -10.51
C ALA A 148 7.25 -3.72 -9.82
N GLY A 149 6.90 -3.88 -8.53
CA GLY A 149 6.32 -2.81 -7.71
C GLY A 149 7.26 -1.61 -7.57
N GLU A 150 8.52 -1.85 -7.20
CA GLU A 150 9.53 -0.80 -7.07
C GLU A 150 9.76 -0.05 -8.40
N TYR A 151 9.89 -0.79 -9.51
CA TYR A 151 10.12 -0.19 -10.82
C TYR A 151 8.90 0.62 -11.32
N ALA A 152 7.69 0.15 -11.02
CA ALA A 152 6.47 0.90 -11.32
C ALA A 152 6.43 2.21 -10.52
N CYS A 153 6.73 2.17 -9.22
CA CYS A 153 6.79 3.35 -8.38
C CYS A 153 7.88 4.34 -8.82
N LEU A 154 9.06 3.85 -9.23
CA LEU A 154 10.10 4.72 -9.78
C LEU A 154 9.64 5.42 -11.07
N GLN A 155 8.85 4.75 -11.93
CA GLN A 155 8.28 5.39 -13.12
C GLN A 155 7.24 6.45 -12.75
N LEU A 156 6.36 6.18 -11.78
CA LEU A 156 5.38 7.15 -11.29
C LEU A 156 6.06 8.40 -10.72
N ARG A 157 7.08 8.24 -9.91
CA ARG A 157 7.81 9.35 -9.28
C ARG A 157 8.57 10.22 -10.28
N LYS A 158 8.93 9.69 -11.45
CA LYS A 158 9.51 10.47 -12.57
C LYS A 158 8.47 11.30 -13.34
N GLY A 159 7.20 10.93 -13.27
CA GLY A 159 6.11 11.59 -13.98
C GLY A 159 5.37 12.62 -13.13
N PHE A 160 4.30 13.18 -13.75
CA PHE A 160 3.36 14.06 -13.02
C PHE A 160 2.72 13.31 -11.84
N PRO A 161 2.58 13.94 -10.68
CA PRO A 161 2.94 15.32 -10.33
C PRO A 161 4.33 15.48 -9.71
N PHE A 162 5.08 14.40 -9.52
CA PHE A 162 6.28 14.38 -8.67
C PHE A 162 7.51 14.98 -9.35
N TYR A 163 7.76 14.59 -10.61
CA TYR A 163 8.93 15.04 -11.39
C TYR A 163 10.26 14.97 -10.63
N GLU A 164 10.45 13.94 -9.81
CA GLU A 164 11.67 13.77 -9.02
C GLU A 164 12.91 13.64 -9.94
N LYS A 165 13.89 14.53 -9.77
CA LYS A 165 15.05 14.64 -10.66
C LYS A 165 16.15 13.63 -10.32
N ASP A 166 16.33 13.32 -9.03
CA ASP A 166 17.46 12.54 -8.53
C ASP A 166 17.16 11.03 -8.40
N LEU A 167 16.11 10.54 -9.07
CA LEU A 167 15.78 9.12 -9.04
C LEU A 167 16.77 8.30 -9.87
N SER A 168 17.24 7.21 -9.27
CA SER A 168 18.10 6.25 -9.95
C SER A 168 17.46 5.72 -11.23
N THR A 169 18.25 5.58 -12.29
CA THR A 169 17.81 4.91 -13.50
C THR A 169 17.77 3.40 -13.24
N ILE A 170 16.65 2.75 -13.62
CA ILE A 170 16.55 1.29 -13.56
C ILE A 170 17.58 0.70 -14.52
N THR A 171 18.60 0.06 -13.97
CA THR A 171 19.64 -0.64 -14.76
C THR A 171 19.63 -2.10 -14.32
N PRO A 172 18.79 -2.95 -14.97
CA PRO A 172 18.66 -4.36 -14.58
C PRO A 172 19.97 -5.11 -14.77
N LYS A 173 20.44 -5.81 -13.73
CA LYS A 173 21.67 -6.61 -13.73
C LYS A 173 21.35 -8.10 -13.82
N THR A 174 20.37 -8.56 -13.05
CA THR A 174 19.95 -9.95 -13.03
C THR A 174 18.87 -10.24 -14.09
N GLU A 175 18.63 -11.51 -14.39
CA GLU A 175 17.57 -11.90 -15.32
C GLU A 175 16.18 -11.58 -14.75
N VAL A 176 15.97 -11.76 -13.45
CA VAL A 176 14.71 -11.43 -12.77
C VAL A 176 14.44 -9.93 -12.86
N GLU A 177 15.46 -9.09 -12.64
CA GLU A 177 15.35 -7.63 -12.80
C GLU A 177 14.98 -7.24 -14.23
N LYS A 178 15.54 -7.90 -15.26
CA LYS A 178 15.20 -7.64 -16.66
C LYS A 178 13.75 -8.00 -16.97
N ILE A 179 13.28 -9.16 -16.48
CA ILE A 179 11.90 -9.62 -16.65
C ILE A 179 10.95 -8.62 -15.97
N ALA A 180 11.24 -8.18 -14.73
CA ALA A 180 10.45 -7.20 -14.01
C ALA A 180 10.41 -5.83 -14.72
N ALA A 181 11.54 -5.35 -15.22
CA ALA A 181 11.62 -4.09 -15.96
C ALA A 181 10.82 -4.16 -17.28
N ASN A 182 10.86 -5.29 -17.98
CA ASN A 182 10.07 -5.51 -19.18
C ASN A 182 8.56 -5.59 -18.87
N TYR A 183 8.19 -6.26 -17.79
CA TYR A 183 6.79 -6.29 -17.33
C TYR A 183 6.24 -4.90 -17.07
N VAL A 184 6.97 -4.05 -16.37
CA VAL A 184 6.52 -2.68 -16.08
C VAL A 184 6.29 -1.86 -17.36
N ARG A 185 7.03 -2.13 -18.42
CA ARG A 185 6.86 -1.48 -19.73
C ARG A 185 5.69 -2.05 -20.54
N GLN A 186 5.56 -3.37 -20.60
CA GLN A 186 4.65 -4.09 -21.51
C GLN A 186 3.33 -4.49 -20.85
N LYS A 187 3.30 -4.58 -19.51
CA LYS A 187 2.15 -5.02 -18.71
C LYS A 187 1.61 -6.43 -19.08
N ASN A 188 2.49 -7.32 -19.53
CA ASN A 188 2.13 -8.69 -19.89
C ASN A 188 2.60 -9.66 -18.81
N TRP A 189 1.72 -9.92 -17.84
CA TRP A 189 2.00 -10.79 -16.70
C TRP A 189 2.28 -12.24 -17.12
N TYR A 190 1.43 -12.82 -17.97
CA TYR A 190 1.59 -14.22 -18.39
C TYR A 190 2.93 -14.47 -19.09
N GLN A 191 3.32 -13.59 -20.00
CA GLN A 191 4.60 -13.67 -20.66
C GLN A 191 5.77 -13.56 -19.69
N SER A 192 5.65 -12.68 -18.69
CA SER A 192 6.69 -12.52 -17.67
C SER A 192 6.81 -13.76 -16.79
N MET A 193 5.69 -14.39 -16.42
CA MET A 193 5.69 -15.63 -15.66
C MET A 193 6.29 -16.80 -16.48
N ASP A 194 6.02 -16.88 -17.77
CA ASP A 194 6.64 -17.90 -18.63
C ASP A 194 8.16 -17.71 -18.72
N GLN A 195 8.63 -16.46 -18.91
CA GLN A 195 10.07 -16.15 -18.92
C GLN A 195 10.73 -16.49 -17.58
N LEU A 196 10.10 -16.14 -16.47
CA LEU A 196 10.58 -16.42 -15.13
C LEU A 196 10.65 -17.94 -14.86
N TYR A 197 9.65 -18.69 -15.32
CA TYR A 197 9.61 -20.13 -15.21
C TYR A 197 10.75 -20.81 -16.03
N GLN A 198 10.98 -20.35 -17.26
CA GLN A 198 12.09 -20.82 -18.08
C GLN A 198 13.45 -20.52 -17.45
N TYR A 199 13.60 -19.33 -16.87
CA TYR A 199 14.79 -18.97 -16.10
C TYR A 199 15.00 -19.92 -14.90
N ALA A 200 13.93 -20.19 -14.13
CA ALA A 200 13.98 -21.09 -12.98
C ALA A 200 14.40 -22.54 -13.38
N LEU A 201 13.86 -23.05 -14.50
CA LEU A 201 14.23 -24.37 -15.06
C LEU A 201 15.71 -24.40 -15.46
N ASN A 202 16.17 -23.39 -16.18
CA ASN A 202 17.56 -23.32 -16.67
C ASN A 202 18.57 -23.17 -15.52
N SER A 203 18.20 -22.47 -14.46
CA SER A 203 19.01 -22.32 -13.24
C SER A 203 18.84 -23.45 -12.24
N LYS A 204 18.01 -24.46 -12.55
CA LYS A 204 17.68 -25.60 -11.66
C LYS A 204 17.17 -25.15 -10.29
N ASN A 205 16.43 -24.05 -10.26
CA ASN A 205 15.82 -23.53 -9.03
C ASN A 205 14.42 -24.13 -8.85
N GLU A 206 14.36 -25.34 -8.28
CA GLU A 206 13.12 -26.09 -8.05
C GLU A 206 12.12 -25.31 -7.19
N LYS A 207 12.61 -24.61 -6.16
CA LYS A 207 11.76 -23.80 -5.29
C LYS A 207 11.05 -22.69 -6.09
N LEU A 208 11.79 -21.95 -6.89
CA LEU A 208 11.22 -20.90 -7.73
C LEU A 208 10.21 -21.46 -8.74
N CYS A 209 10.48 -22.61 -9.35
CA CYS A 209 9.53 -23.30 -10.22
C CYS A 209 8.20 -23.60 -9.51
N LEU A 210 8.27 -24.14 -8.29
CA LEU A 210 7.08 -24.45 -7.49
C LEU A 210 6.31 -23.20 -7.08
N ASP A 211 7.01 -22.16 -6.67
CA ASP A 211 6.39 -20.90 -6.24
C ASP A 211 5.68 -20.23 -7.43
N ILE A 212 6.28 -20.19 -8.62
CA ILE A 212 5.64 -19.68 -9.83
C ILE A 212 4.38 -20.48 -10.18
N LEU A 213 4.43 -21.80 -10.09
CA LEU A 213 3.27 -22.63 -10.37
C LEU A 213 2.14 -22.39 -9.37
N ARG A 214 2.45 -22.21 -8.10
CA ARG A 214 1.46 -21.87 -7.06
C ARG A 214 0.77 -20.53 -7.37
N VAL A 215 1.55 -19.50 -7.69
CA VAL A 215 1.00 -18.17 -8.08
C VAL A 215 0.09 -18.31 -9.30
N ARG A 216 0.49 -19.08 -10.32
CA ARG A 216 -0.32 -19.27 -11.54
C ARG A 216 -1.63 -20.04 -11.32
N ILE A 217 -1.68 -20.94 -10.36
CA ILE A 217 -2.90 -21.70 -10.02
C ILE A 217 -3.92 -20.84 -9.29
N THR A 218 -3.47 -19.92 -8.47
CA THR A 218 -4.35 -19.02 -7.70
C THR A 218 -4.92 -17.88 -8.52
N ASP A 219 -4.36 -17.59 -9.70
CA ASP A 219 -4.79 -16.51 -10.59
C ASP A 219 -5.84 -16.97 -11.64
N ASN A 220 -6.21 -18.26 -11.64
CA ASN A 220 -7.28 -18.85 -12.45
C ASN A 220 -8.51 -19.17 -11.61
#